data_5746e8515dedf0734bb80d9abb1ce0d0
#
_entry.id   5746e8515dedf0734bb80d9abb1ce0d0
#
_cell.length_a   1.000
_cell.length_b   1.000
_cell.length_c   1.000
_cell.angle_alpha   90.00
_cell.angle_beta   90.00
_cell.angle_gamma   90.00
#
_symmetry.space_group_name_H-M   'P 1'
#
loop_
_entity.id
_entity.type
_entity.pdbx_description
1 polymer ?
#
loop_
_entity_poly.entity_id
_entity_poly.type
_entity_poly.pdbx_seq_one_letter_code
_entity_poly.pdbx_strand_id
1 'polypeptide(L)'
;MKISLIGGSGFIGQYLIPFLTNQNHIVEIVDIQPPSMHHYSYRHADIRKIDELSQSINNIDILINLAAVHRDDVVPKTLYREVNVEGSSNLCKVASQKGINHILFISSVAV
;
A
#
# COMPACT_ATOMS: atom_id res chain seq x y z
N MET A 1 15.88 -0.40 6.40
CA MET A 1 15.26 -0.67 5.08
C MET A 1 14.31 0.43 4.71
N LYS A 2 14.13 0.67 3.44
CA LYS A 2 13.12 1.59 2.93
C LYS A 2 11.88 0.82 2.53
N ILE A 3 10.75 1.17 3.13
CA ILE A 3 9.48 0.45 3.01
C ILE A 3 8.45 1.35 2.36
N SER A 4 7.80 0.86 1.30
CA SER A 4 6.63 1.51 0.73
C SER A 4 5.38 0.84 1.29
N LEU A 5 4.55 1.63 1.94
CA LEU A 5 3.34 1.16 2.62
C LEU A 5 2.13 1.57 1.79
N ILE A 6 1.63 0.62 1.02
CA ILE A 6 0.49 0.85 0.12
C ILE A 6 -0.80 0.78 0.93
N GLY A 7 -1.61 1.84 0.85
CA GLY A 7 -2.79 1.97 1.70
C GLY A 7 -2.46 2.39 3.12
N GLY A 8 -1.30 3.01 3.32
CA GLY A 8 -0.80 3.34 4.65
C GLY A 8 -1.52 4.47 5.38
N SER A 9 -2.41 5.19 4.71
CA SER A 9 -3.22 6.25 5.34
C SER A 9 -4.43 5.70 6.10
N GLY A 10 -4.69 4.40 6.02
CA GLY A 10 -5.81 3.77 6.69
C GLY A 10 -5.54 3.43 8.15
N PHE A 11 -6.51 2.73 8.75
CA PHE A 11 -6.49 2.41 10.18
C PHE A 11 -5.25 1.60 10.60
N ILE A 12 -4.92 0.55 9.84
CA ILE A 12 -3.77 -0.31 10.18
C ILE A 12 -2.47 0.46 10.03
N GLY A 13 -2.37 1.30 8.99
CA GLY A 13 -1.16 2.09 8.72
C GLY A 13 -0.79 3.01 9.87
N GLN A 14 -1.76 3.64 10.51
CA GLN A 14 -1.47 4.59 11.60
C GLN A 14 -0.82 3.92 12.82
N TYR A 15 -1.02 2.62 13.00
CA TYR A 15 -0.34 1.85 14.06
C TYR A 15 0.97 1.23 13.57
N LEU A 16 1.00 0.78 12.32
CA LEU A 16 2.17 0.10 11.76
C LEU A 16 3.33 1.07 11.52
N ILE A 17 3.05 2.29 11.09
CA ILE A 17 4.10 3.27 10.76
C ILE A 17 4.98 3.60 11.96
N PRO A 18 4.45 3.96 13.14
CA PRO A 18 5.30 4.22 14.30
C PRO A 18 6.13 2.98 14.69
N PHE A 19 5.56 1.79 14.60
CA PHE A 19 6.27 0.56 14.88
C PHE A 19 7.48 0.39 13.97
N LEU A 20 7.29 0.58 12.66
CA LEU A 20 8.36 0.41 11.69
C LEU A 20 9.43 1.50 11.82
N THR A 21 9.02 2.75 12.03
CA THR A 21 9.98 3.85 12.18
C THR A 21 10.80 3.71 13.46
N ASN A 22 10.23 3.15 14.53
CA ASN A 22 10.96 2.86 15.76
C ASN A 22 11.98 1.73 15.59
N GLN A 23 11.83 0.91 14.55
CA GLN A 23 12.80 -0.12 14.17
C GLN A 23 13.84 0.40 13.18
N ASN A 24 13.95 1.72 13.02
CA ASN A 24 14.89 2.40 12.13
C ASN A 24 14.63 2.16 10.66
N HIS A 25 13.41 1.83 10.28
CA HIS A 25 13.01 1.76 8.88
C HIS A 25 12.54 3.12 8.38
N ILE A 26 12.77 3.39 7.11
CA ILE A 26 12.23 4.56 6.43
C ILE A 26 10.95 4.14 5.75
N VAL A 27 9.83 4.80 6.08
CA VAL A 27 8.51 4.45 5.56
C VAL A 27 8.00 5.56 4.66
N GLU A 28 7.56 5.18 3.46
CA GLU A 28 6.86 6.06 2.53
C GLU A 28 5.46 5.53 2.31
N ILE A 29 4.47 6.40 2.50
CA ILE A 29 3.05 6.04 2.34
C ILE A 29 2.65 6.25 0.89
N VAL A 30 1.97 5.26 0.29
CA VAL A 30 1.36 5.37 -1.03
C VAL A 30 -0.12 5.08 -0.87
N ASP A 31 -0.96 6.06 -1.15
CA ASP A 31 -2.41 5.95 -0.93
C ASP A 31 -3.15 6.96 -1.81
N ILE A 32 -4.43 6.71 -2.04
CA ILE A 32 -5.32 7.70 -2.67
C ILE A 32 -5.74 8.79 -1.69
N GLN A 33 -5.64 8.53 -0.40
CA GLN A 33 -5.96 9.49 0.67
C GLN A 33 -4.67 9.92 1.36
N PRO A 34 -4.52 11.22 1.69
CA PRO A 34 -3.38 11.65 2.49
C PRO A 34 -3.50 11.12 3.91
N PRO A 35 -2.36 10.87 4.58
CA PRO A 35 -2.39 10.45 5.97
C PRO A 35 -2.85 11.60 6.90
N SER A 36 -3.46 11.23 8.02
CA SER A 36 -3.85 12.21 9.03
C SER A 36 -2.66 12.84 9.73
N MET A 37 -1.53 12.14 9.75
CA MET A 37 -0.27 12.64 10.32
C MET A 37 0.61 13.18 9.19
N HIS A 38 0.93 14.48 9.23
CA HIS A 38 1.58 15.18 8.11
C HIS A 38 3.10 15.05 8.05
N HIS A 39 3.72 14.45 9.04
CA HIS A 39 5.19 14.36 9.10
C HIS A 39 5.77 13.12 8.43
N TYR A 40 4.93 12.26 7.86
CA TYR A 40 5.39 11.10 7.11
C TYR A 40 5.43 11.39 5.61
N SER A 41 6.38 10.77 4.93
CA SER A 41 6.47 10.86 3.47
C SER A 41 5.24 10.21 2.83
N TYR A 42 4.63 10.93 1.91
CA TYR A 42 3.38 10.49 1.26
C TYR A 42 3.44 10.75 -0.24
N ARG A 43 2.99 9.77 -1.01
CA ARG A 43 2.77 9.91 -2.44
C ARG A 43 1.37 9.42 -2.78
N HIS A 44 0.66 10.22 -3.58
CA HIS A 44 -0.66 9.86 -4.07
C HIS A 44 -0.55 8.85 -5.20
N ALA A 45 -1.22 7.70 -5.07
CA ALA A 45 -1.39 6.75 -6.15
C ALA A 45 -2.60 5.85 -5.89
N ASP A 46 -3.29 5.53 -6.98
CA ASP A 46 -4.38 4.57 -6.97
C ASP A 46 -3.81 3.20 -7.38
N ILE A 47 -3.98 2.19 -6.54
CA ILE A 47 -3.47 0.83 -6.79
C ILE A 47 -4.03 0.23 -8.09
N ARG A 48 -5.20 0.70 -8.54
CA ARG A 48 -5.81 0.26 -9.79
C ARG A 48 -5.11 0.82 -11.04
N LYS A 49 -4.25 1.82 -10.86
CA LYS A 49 -3.56 2.52 -11.95
C LYS A 49 -2.06 2.22 -11.87
N ILE A 50 -1.61 1.32 -12.73
CA ILE A 50 -0.23 0.83 -12.70
C ILE A 50 0.79 1.95 -12.92
N ASP A 51 0.48 2.94 -13.76
CA ASP A 51 1.39 4.06 -14.02
C ASP A 51 1.60 4.92 -12.78
N GLU A 52 0.55 5.17 -12.02
CA GLU A 52 0.65 5.93 -10.77
C GLU A 52 1.49 5.17 -9.73
N LEU A 53 1.28 3.86 -9.61
CA LEU A 53 2.09 3.02 -8.72
C LEU A 53 3.56 3.06 -9.14
N SER A 54 3.83 2.90 -10.41
CA SER A 54 5.20 2.87 -10.92
C SER A 54 5.94 4.18 -10.63
N GLN A 55 5.26 5.32 -10.75
CA GLN A 55 5.85 6.62 -10.45
C GLN A 55 6.06 6.85 -8.95
N SER A 56 5.28 6.18 -8.12
CA SER A 56 5.27 6.41 -6.67
C SER A 56 6.18 5.46 -5.88
N ILE A 57 6.63 4.37 -6.50
CA ILE A 57 7.45 3.34 -5.84
C ILE A 57 8.85 3.38 -6.43
N ASN A 58 9.79 3.98 -5.69
CA ASN A 58 11.18 4.12 -6.14
C ASN A 58 12.16 3.86 -5.01
N ASN A 59 13.20 3.09 -5.29
CA ASN A 59 14.28 2.78 -4.34
C ASN A 59 13.74 2.14 -3.06
N ILE A 60 12.85 1.18 -3.22
CA ILE A 60 12.16 0.51 -2.11
C ILE A 60 12.73 -0.90 -1.95
N ASP A 61 12.95 -1.30 -0.70
CA ASP A 61 13.40 -2.64 -0.35
C ASP A 61 12.24 -3.61 -0.17
N ILE A 62 11.16 -3.14 0.46
CA ILE A 62 9.99 -3.97 0.78
C ILE A 62 8.72 -3.19 0.47
N LEU A 63 7.77 -3.87 -0.17
CA LEU A 63 6.40 -3.37 -0.31
C LEU A 63 5.50 -4.04 0.72
N ILE A 64 4.70 -3.25 1.42
CA ILE A 64 3.66 -3.78 2.30
C ILE A 64 2.33 -3.27 1.78
N ASN A 65 1.44 -4.19 1.40
CA ASN A 65 0.15 -3.84 0.84
C ASN A 65 -0.94 -3.94 1.91
N LEU A 66 -1.46 -2.78 2.31
CA LEU A 66 -2.63 -2.66 3.19
C LEU A 66 -3.87 -2.25 2.42
N ALA A 67 -3.75 -1.94 1.13
CA ALA A 67 -4.87 -1.48 0.32
C ALA A 67 -5.82 -2.64 0.06
N ALA A 68 -7.02 -2.54 0.61
CA ALA A 68 -8.05 -3.53 0.43
C ALA A 68 -9.43 -2.91 0.63
N VAL A 69 -10.41 -3.46 -0.07
CA VAL A 69 -11.82 -3.15 0.14
C VAL A 69 -12.43 -4.34 0.86
N HIS A 70 -13.07 -4.09 2.00
CA HIS A 70 -13.71 -5.14 2.79
C HIS A 70 -15.09 -5.47 2.23
N ARG A 71 -15.50 -6.74 2.38
CA ARG A 71 -16.79 -7.19 1.89
C ARG A 71 -17.97 -6.49 2.58
N ASP A 72 -17.76 -6.06 3.82
CA ASP A 72 -18.79 -5.40 4.61
C ASP A 72 -18.97 -3.94 4.23
N ASP A 73 -18.07 -3.39 3.42
CA ASP A 73 -18.20 -2.03 2.92
C ASP A 73 -19.31 -1.98 1.88
N VAL A 74 -20.10 -0.91 1.91
CA VAL A 74 -21.16 -0.69 0.92
C VAL A 74 -20.51 -0.16 -0.36
N VAL A 75 -19.92 -1.06 -1.13
CA VAL A 75 -19.23 -0.74 -2.37
C VAL A 75 -19.64 -1.74 -3.47
N PRO A 76 -19.57 -1.34 -4.74
CA PRO A 76 -19.81 -2.28 -5.86
C PRO A 76 -18.82 -3.45 -5.83
N LYS A 77 -19.27 -4.62 -6.24
CA LYS A 77 -18.40 -5.80 -6.37
C LYS A 77 -17.23 -5.55 -7.32
N THR A 78 -17.43 -4.73 -8.34
CA THR A 78 -16.38 -4.34 -9.28
C THR A 78 -15.24 -3.62 -8.57
N LEU A 79 -15.54 -2.71 -7.65
CA LEU A 79 -14.51 -2.00 -6.88
C LEU A 79 -13.73 -2.96 -6.00
N TYR A 80 -14.42 -3.90 -5.34
CA TYR A 80 -13.77 -4.93 -4.53
C TYR A 80 -12.73 -5.70 -5.37
N ARG A 81 -13.14 -6.16 -6.54
CA ARG A 81 -12.27 -6.90 -7.44
C ARG A 81 -11.12 -6.03 -7.97
N GLU A 82 -11.41 -4.80 -8.40
CA GLU A 82 -10.40 -3.89 -8.94
C GLU A 82 -9.30 -3.61 -7.93
N VAL A 83 -9.64 -3.37 -6.67
CA VAL A 83 -8.65 -3.07 -5.64
C VAL A 83 -7.95 -4.34 -5.16
N ASN A 84 -8.70 -5.39 -4.83
CA ASN A 84 -8.11 -6.56 -4.17
C ASN A 84 -7.41 -7.52 -5.14
N VAL A 85 -7.89 -7.63 -6.37
CA VAL A 85 -7.32 -8.55 -7.36
C VAL A 85 -6.44 -7.79 -8.35
N GLU A 86 -7.01 -6.85 -9.07
CA GLU A 86 -6.28 -6.12 -10.12
C GLU A 86 -5.22 -5.20 -9.53
N GLY A 87 -5.52 -4.55 -8.41
CA GLY A 87 -4.56 -3.73 -7.70
C GLY A 87 -3.37 -4.54 -7.20
N SER A 88 -3.62 -5.71 -6.64
CA SER A 88 -2.54 -6.60 -6.20
C SER A 88 -1.68 -7.09 -7.36
N SER A 89 -2.31 -7.39 -8.50
CA SER A 89 -1.59 -7.76 -9.73
C SER A 89 -0.71 -6.61 -10.22
N ASN A 90 -1.22 -5.38 -10.22
CA ASN A 90 -0.45 -4.20 -10.61
C ASN A 90 0.77 -4.01 -9.70
N LEU A 91 0.58 -4.20 -8.41
CA LEU A 91 1.66 -4.07 -7.44
C LEU A 91 2.77 -5.10 -7.68
N CYS A 92 2.40 -6.34 -7.97
CA CYS A 92 3.37 -7.39 -8.31
C CYS A 92 4.14 -7.07 -9.58
N LYS A 93 3.46 -6.52 -10.59
CA LYS A 93 4.11 -6.10 -11.84
C LYS A 93 5.12 -4.99 -11.60
N VAL A 94 4.76 -3.98 -10.82
CA VAL A 94 5.67 -2.88 -10.49
C VAL A 94 6.87 -3.39 -9.71
N ALA A 95 6.65 -4.27 -8.73
CA ALA A 95 7.73 -4.87 -7.95
C ALA A 95 8.69 -5.63 -8.85
N SER A 96 8.17 -6.44 -9.76
CA SER A 96 8.99 -7.19 -10.71
C SER A 96 9.83 -6.28 -11.60
N GLN A 97 9.21 -5.22 -12.15
CA GLN A 97 9.90 -4.27 -13.02
C GLN A 97 11.03 -3.52 -12.29
N LYS A 98 10.87 -3.28 -11.00
CA LYS A 98 11.82 -2.49 -10.20
C LYS A 98 12.77 -3.35 -9.37
N GLY A 99 12.71 -4.68 -9.53
CA GLY A 99 13.60 -5.59 -8.81
C GLY A 99 13.33 -5.69 -7.32
N ILE A 100 12.11 -5.43 -6.89
CA ILE A 100 11.70 -5.57 -5.49
C ILE A 100 11.30 -7.02 -5.25
N ASN A 101 12.01 -7.69 -4.35
CA ASN A 101 11.86 -9.13 -4.12
C ASN A 101 10.93 -9.48 -2.95
N HIS A 102 10.55 -8.51 -2.14
CA HIS A 102 9.76 -8.75 -0.93
C HIS A 102 8.48 -7.93 -0.94
N ILE A 103 7.36 -8.62 -0.98
CA ILE A 103 6.03 -8.03 -0.88
C ILE A 103 5.28 -8.75 0.23
N LEU A 104 4.76 -7.98 1.18
CA LEU A 104 3.88 -8.48 2.22
C LEU A 104 2.46 -8.02 1.93
N PHE A 105 1.54 -8.97 1.89
CA PHE A 105 0.10 -8.69 1.78
C PHE A 105 -0.53 -8.91 3.14
N ILE A 106 -1.11 -7.84 3.69
CA ILE A 106 -1.84 -7.93 4.95
C ILE A 106 -3.30 -8.12 4.60
N SER A 107 -3.83 -9.29 4.92
CA SER A 107 -5.24 -9.57 4.75
C SER A 107 -5.93 -9.66 6.10
N SER A 108 -7.11 -9.07 6.22
CA SER A 108 -7.93 -9.23 7.40
C SER A 108 -8.86 -10.42 7.17
N VAL A 109 -8.93 -11.31 8.17
CA VAL A 109 -9.93 -12.36 8.20
C VAL A 109 -11.12 -11.80 8.96
N ALA A 110 -12.23 -11.61 8.26
CA ALA A 110 -13.50 -11.29 8.92
C ALA A 110 -14.01 -12.58 9.58
N VAL A 111 -14.07 -12.55 10.88
CA VAL A 111 -14.59 -13.68 11.65
C VAL A 111 -16.05 -13.45 11.96
#